data_db09deca5f98111f7df51bb3f20867c5
#
_entry.id   db09deca5f98111f7df51bb3f20867c5
#
_cell.length_a   1.000
_cell.length_b   1.000
_cell.length_c   1.000
_cell.angle_alpha   90.00
_cell.angle_beta   90.00
_cell.angle_gamma   90.00
#
_symmetry.space_group_name_H-M   'P 1'
#
loop_
_entity.id
_entity.type
_entity.pdbx_description
1 polymer ?
#
loop_
_entity_poly.entity_id
_entity_poly.type
_entity_poly.pdbx_seq_one_letter_code
_entity_poly.pdbx_strand_id
1 'polypeptide(L)'
;RLLLPRSLDGAEVDPVTFVTVIEEIAKADASTAWCLCQASGCSMSAAYLPPDVAVEVFGRDRRAVLAWGPGPDSRAVAVDGGYRVTGTWSFASGCRHATWLGGHCPIYAQDGSRLRSVGGKAVERTMLFPAASARIVDVWHVSGLKGTGSDAFTVSDLFVPHEYSISRDDPAERRQPGPLYCFPTGSLYASGFASVALGIARRMLDGLVELAREKTPRGFKRTLRDSAVIQSQVGYAEGQLQSARHFLLGSLEEIWRAVGRSGALTLDQRVRIRLASTYAIHQAKAVADMTHHAGGATSIFIESAFDRGFRDIHAVTQQLQGRQTHFETVGQFLLGHELDTTFL
;
A
#
# COMPACT_ATOMS: atom_id res chain seq x y z
N ARG A 1 -12.32 3.67 5.38
CA ARG A 1 -12.45 5.05 5.93
C ARG A 1 -11.43 5.32 7.06
N LEU A 2 -10.37 4.48 7.17
CA LEU A 2 -9.39 4.62 8.26
C LEU A 2 -8.63 5.95 8.19
N LEU A 3 -8.17 6.34 6.98
CA LEU A 3 -7.39 7.56 6.76
C LEU A 3 -8.20 8.72 6.17
N LEU A 4 -9.52 8.55 6.02
CA LEU A 4 -10.42 9.61 5.56
C LEU A 4 -10.59 10.66 6.67
N PRO A 5 -10.66 11.98 6.34
CA PRO A 5 -10.89 13.05 7.31
C PRO A 5 -12.15 12.85 8.16
N ARG A 6 -12.07 13.23 9.43
CA ARG A 6 -13.23 13.22 10.35
C ARG A 6 -14.37 14.11 9.87
N SER A 7 -14.06 15.21 9.18
CA SER A 7 -15.04 16.10 8.56
C SER A 7 -15.94 15.41 7.51
N LEU A 8 -15.53 14.22 7.04
CA LEU A 8 -16.25 13.38 6.08
C LEU A 8 -16.69 12.04 6.71
N ASP A 9 -16.86 12.00 8.03
CA ASP A 9 -17.21 10.80 8.79
C ASP A 9 -16.16 9.66 8.62
N GLY A 10 -14.91 10.04 8.46
CA GLY A 10 -13.74 9.18 8.49
C GLY A 10 -13.22 8.96 9.91
N ALA A 11 -12.47 7.88 10.11
CA ALA A 11 -11.87 7.58 11.40
C ALA A 11 -10.60 8.45 11.67
N GLU A 12 -9.91 8.85 10.61
CA GLU A 12 -8.68 9.65 10.67
C GLU A 12 -7.73 9.12 11.75
N VAL A 13 -7.46 7.81 11.68
CA VAL A 13 -6.62 7.14 12.67
C VAL A 13 -5.15 7.50 12.47
N ASP A 14 -4.37 7.39 13.55
CA ASP A 14 -2.92 7.50 13.49
C ASP A 14 -2.28 6.34 12.69
N PRO A 15 -1.02 6.50 12.22
CA PRO A 15 -0.36 5.47 11.42
C PRO A 15 -0.17 4.13 12.15
N VAL A 16 -0.01 4.10 13.48
CA VAL A 16 0.16 2.86 14.24
C VAL A 16 -1.15 2.09 14.27
N THR A 17 -2.26 2.76 14.57
CA THR A 17 -3.61 2.18 14.51
C THR A 17 -3.90 1.65 13.09
N PHE A 18 -3.60 2.45 12.06
CA PHE A 18 -3.80 2.05 10.67
C PHE A 18 -3.09 0.74 10.33
N VAL A 19 -1.78 0.65 10.56
CA VAL A 19 -1.00 -0.55 10.22
C VAL A 19 -1.39 -1.76 11.07
N THR A 20 -1.78 -1.55 12.32
CA THR A 20 -2.25 -2.65 13.20
C THR A 20 -3.56 -3.25 12.72
N VAL A 21 -4.50 -2.42 12.26
CA VAL A 21 -5.76 -2.90 11.65
C VAL A 21 -5.50 -3.67 10.36
N ILE A 22 -4.60 -3.16 9.50
CA ILE A 22 -4.22 -3.84 8.25
C ILE A 22 -3.56 -5.20 8.55
N GLU A 23 -2.64 -5.26 9.51
CA GLU A 23 -1.96 -6.50 9.93
C GLU A 23 -2.98 -7.55 10.41
N GLU A 24 -3.93 -7.13 11.26
CA GLU A 24 -4.92 -8.05 11.83
C GLU A 24 -5.83 -8.64 10.76
N ILE A 25 -6.29 -7.84 9.80
CA ILE A 25 -7.11 -8.33 8.68
C ILE A 25 -6.27 -9.25 7.78
N ALA A 26 -4.99 -8.95 7.56
CA ALA A 26 -4.12 -9.75 6.71
C ALA A 26 -3.87 -11.17 7.25
N LYS A 27 -3.99 -11.40 8.56
CA LYS A 27 -3.95 -12.76 9.14
C LYS A 27 -5.12 -13.62 8.63
N ALA A 28 -6.26 -13.03 8.37
CA ALA A 28 -7.43 -13.73 7.82
C ALA A 28 -7.39 -13.77 6.28
N ASP A 29 -7.21 -12.63 5.63
CA ASP A 29 -7.16 -12.53 4.17
C ASP A 29 -6.29 -11.34 3.70
N ALA A 30 -5.20 -11.67 3.03
CA ALA A 30 -4.22 -10.69 2.56
C ALA A 30 -4.78 -9.76 1.47
N SER A 31 -5.63 -10.28 0.58
CA SER A 31 -6.22 -9.48 -0.49
C SER A 31 -7.19 -8.42 0.04
N THR A 32 -8.00 -8.77 1.04
CA THR A 32 -8.89 -7.83 1.73
C THR A 32 -8.09 -6.74 2.45
N ALA A 33 -7.03 -7.11 3.19
CA ALA A 33 -6.15 -6.16 3.86
C ALA A 33 -5.47 -5.22 2.87
N TRP A 34 -5.01 -5.78 1.73
CA TRP A 34 -4.41 -5.00 0.65
C TRP A 34 -5.37 -3.96 0.07
N CYS A 35 -6.59 -4.36 -0.28
CA CYS A 35 -7.61 -3.45 -0.79
C CYS A 35 -7.98 -2.38 0.23
N LEU A 36 -8.09 -2.74 1.52
CA LEU A 36 -8.36 -1.77 2.59
C LEU A 36 -7.19 -0.77 2.74
N CYS A 37 -5.94 -1.24 2.69
CA CYS A 37 -4.75 -0.39 2.71
C CYS A 37 -4.77 0.60 1.54
N GLN A 38 -4.98 0.09 0.32
CA GLN A 38 -5.02 0.88 -0.90
C GLN A 38 -6.13 1.94 -0.84
N ALA A 39 -7.37 1.53 -0.54
CA ALA A 39 -8.51 2.44 -0.47
C ALA A 39 -8.36 3.50 0.64
N SER A 40 -7.74 3.13 1.78
CA SER A 40 -7.45 4.08 2.86
C SER A 40 -6.45 5.15 2.41
N GLY A 41 -5.36 4.76 1.74
CA GLY A 41 -4.41 5.72 1.18
C GLY A 41 -5.04 6.59 0.08
N CYS A 42 -5.87 6.01 -0.80
CA CYS A 42 -6.64 6.78 -1.79
C CYS A 42 -7.54 7.83 -1.12
N SER A 43 -8.19 7.48 -0.01
CA SER A 43 -9.11 8.38 0.69
C SER A 43 -8.45 9.63 1.29
N MET A 44 -7.12 9.63 1.48
CA MET A 44 -6.38 10.82 1.89
C MET A 44 -6.47 11.96 0.86
N SER A 45 -6.82 11.67 -0.39
CA SER A 45 -7.09 12.69 -1.41
C SER A 45 -8.18 13.68 -1.00
N ALA A 46 -9.10 13.25 -0.13
CA ALA A 46 -10.13 14.12 0.44
C ALA A 46 -9.57 15.34 1.20
N ALA A 47 -8.34 15.21 1.70
CA ALA A 47 -7.66 16.32 2.38
C ALA A 47 -7.18 17.44 1.44
N TYR A 48 -7.22 17.20 0.12
CA TYR A 48 -6.75 18.13 -0.91
C TYR A 48 -7.90 18.67 -1.80
N LEU A 49 -9.03 18.00 -1.80
CA LEU A 49 -10.21 18.40 -2.59
C LEU A 49 -10.92 19.63 -2.01
N PRO A 50 -11.59 20.44 -2.84
CA PRO A 50 -12.60 21.39 -2.37
C PRO A 50 -13.64 20.67 -1.48
N PRO A 51 -14.15 21.31 -0.41
CA PRO A 51 -15.02 20.64 0.56
C PRO A 51 -16.29 20.03 -0.03
N ASP A 52 -16.93 20.69 -0.97
CA ASP A 52 -18.12 20.21 -1.69
C ASP A 52 -17.82 18.99 -2.55
N VAL A 53 -16.69 18.98 -3.28
CA VAL A 53 -16.22 17.84 -4.06
C VAL A 53 -15.83 16.67 -3.14
N ALA A 54 -15.15 16.95 -2.01
CA ALA A 54 -14.82 15.92 -1.05
C ALA A 54 -16.08 15.25 -0.45
N VAL A 55 -17.13 16.03 -0.19
CA VAL A 55 -18.45 15.52 0.23
C VAL A 55 -19.10 14.69 -0.87
N GLU A 56 -19.01 15.11 -2.13
CA GLU A 56 -19.56 14.35 -3.25
C GLU A 56 -18.86 12.99 -3.41
N VAL A 57 -17.52 12.97 -3.38
CA VAL A 57 -16.73 11.76 -3.60
C VAL A 57 -16.82 10.79 -2.41
N PHE A 58 -16.81 11.29 -1.18
CA PHE A 58 -16.64 10.45 0.03
C PHE A 58 -17.75 10.58 1.07
N GLY A 59 -18.51 11.69 1.05
CA GLY A 59 -19.48 12.02 2.10
C GLY A 59 -20.90 11.49 1.83
N ARG A 60 -21.34 11.51 0.58
CA ARG A 60 -22.72 11.13 0.22
C ARG A 60 -23.00 9.64 0.37
N ASP A 61 -22.02 8.78 0.09
CA ASP A 61 -22.14 7.33 0.26
C ASP A 61 -21.05 6.85 1.24
N ARG A 62 -21.46 6.25 2.36
CA ARG A 62 -20.54 5.65 3.33
C ARG A 62 -19.74 4.47 2.77
N ARG A 63 -20.19 3.87 1.66
CA ARG A 63 -19.52 2.80 0.94
C ARG A 63 -18.58 3.32 -0.15
N ALA A 64 -18.43 4.65 -0.27
CA ALA A 64 -17.56 5.25 -1.27
C ALA A 64 -16.12 4.72 -1.14
N VAL A 65 -15.59 4.24 -2.27
CA VAL A 65 -14.23 3.74 -2.42
C VAL A 65 -13.61 4.41 -3.64
N LEU A 66 -12.44 5.00 -3.45
CA LEU A 66 -11.57 5.47 -4.52
C LEU A 66 -10.46 4.45 -4.75
N ALA A 67 -10.24 4.07 -6.01
CA ALA A 67 -9.12 3.24 -6.40
C ALA A 67 -8.30 3.91 -7.52
N TRP A 68 -7.01 3.64 -7.55
CA TRP A 68 -6.09 4.07 -8.60
C TRP A 68 -4.91 3.12 -8.78
N GLY A 69 -4.16 3.33 -9.85
CA GLY A 69 -2.93 2.62 -10.15
C GLY A 69 -1.99 3.48 -11.01
N PRO A 70 -0.79 3.01 -11.34
CA PRO A 70 0.11 3.70 -12.26
C PRO A 70 -0.44 3.68 -13.69
N GLY A 71 -0.22 4.79 -14.41
CA GLY A 71 -0.62 4.93 -15.81
C GLY A 71 0.49 5.63 -16.60
N PRO A 72 1.58 4.95 -17.00
CA PRO A 72 2.74 5.57 -17.61
C PRO A 72 2.42 6.28 -18.94
N ASP A 73 1.43 5.78 -19.67
CA ASP A 73 1.00 6.33 -20.96
C ASP A 73 -0.23 7.25 -20.86
N SER A 74 -0.57 7.68 -19.64
CA SER A 74 -1.69 8.59 -19.41
C SER A 74 -1.33 10.03 -19.71
N ARG A 75 -2.35 10.82 -20.04
CA ARG A 75 -2.22 12.26 -20.23
C ARG A 75 -3.49 13.00 -19.89
N ALA A 76 -3.35 14.24 -19.43
CA ALA A 76 -4.44 15.17 -19.26
C ALA A 76 -4.10 16.47 -19.99
N VAL A 77 -4.91 16.85 -20.96
CA VAL A 77 -4.76 18.11 -21.74
C VAL A 77 -5.62 19.17 -21.05
N ALA A 78 -5.00 20.29 -20.66
CA ALA A 78 -5.68 21.41 -20.06
C ALA A 78 -6.60 22.08 -21.08
N VAL A 79 -7.88 22.24 -20.71
CA VAL A 79 -8.89 22.89 -21.51
C VAL A 79 -9.66 23.88 -20.62
N ASP A 80 -10.56 24.67 -21.22
CA ASP A 80 -11.41 25.57 -20.44
C ASP A 80 -12.24 24.79 -19.41
N GLY A 81 -12.19 25.20 -18.13
CA GLY A 81 -12.89 24.60 -17.01
C GLY A 81 -12.34 23.25 -16.49
N GLY A 82 -11.30 22.67 -17.11
CA GLY A 82 -10.80 21.37 -16.64
C GLY A 82 -9.75 20.70 -17.52
N TYR A 83 -9.91 19.40 -17.71
CA TYR A 83 -8.94 18.57 -18.44
C TYR A 83 -9.64 17.55 -19.33
N ARG A 84 -9.05 17.26 -20.50
CA ARG A 84 -9.37 16.09 -21.31
C ARG A 84 -8.39 14.97 -21.00
N VAL A 85 -8.91 13.87 -20.45
CA VAL A 85 -8.11 12.79 -19.87
C VAL A 85 -8.20 11.55 -20.75
N THR A 86 -7.04 11.03 -21.13
CA THR A 86 -6.92 9.76 -21.86
C THR A 86 -5.81 8.93 -21.20
N GLY A 87 -6.08 7.65 -20.97
CA GLY A 87 -5.06 6.75 -20.41
C GLY A 87 -5.58 5.39 -20.02
N THR A 88 -4.63 4.55 -19.63
CA THR A 88 -4.86 3.26 -19.01
C THR A 88 -4.04 3.18 -17.73
N TRP A 89 -4.67 2.82 -16.63
CA TRP A 89 -4.02 2.66 -15.33
C TRP A 89 -4.16 1.21 -14.90
N SER A 90 -3.03 0.58 -14.60
CA SER A 90 -2.94 -0.82 -14.20
C SER A 90 -2.72 -0.96 -12.69
N PHE A 91 -2.77 -2.20 -12.17
CA PHE A 91 -2.60 -2.47 -10.74
C PHE A 91 -3.57 -1.70 -9.84
N ALA A 92 -4.77 -1.43 -10.34
CA ALA A 92 -5.79 -0.67 -9.63
C ALA A 92 -6.55 -1.55 -8.63
N SER A 93 -5.90 -1.87 -7.51
CA SER A 93 -6.47 -2.75 -6.47
C SER A 93 -7.81 -2.23 -5.98
N GLY A 94 -8.84 -3.10 -6.03
CA GLY A 94 -10.20 -2.75 -5.62
C GLY A 94 -11.01 -1.98 -6.69
N CYS A 95 -10.51 -1.77 -7.90
CA CYS A 95 -11.22 -1.01 -8.94
C CYS A 95 -12.59 -1.59 -9.30
N ARG A 96 -12.80 -2.92 -9.14
CA ARG A 96 -14.08 -3.59 -9.45
C ARG A 96 -15.22 -3.19 -8.51
N HIS A 97 -14.90 -2.72 -7.30
CA HIS A 97 -15.90 -2.26 -6.33
C HIS A 97 -15.75 -0.78 -5.97
N ALA A 98 -14.84 -0.06 -6.65
CA ALA A 98 -14.67 1.37 -6.48
C ALA A 98 -15.88 2.13 -7.01
N THR A 99 -16.25 3.20 -6.31
CA THR A 99 -17.27 4.17 -6.77
C THR A 99 -16.63 5.29 -7.59
N TRP A 100 -15.38 5.59 -7.29
CA TRP A 100 -14.55 6.57 -7.97
C TRP A 100 -13.19 5.96 -8.37
N LEU A 101 -12.65 6.45 -9.48
CA LEU A 101 -11.32 6.09 -9.95
C LEU A 101 -10.43 7.35 -10.02
N GLY A 102 -9.13 7.15 -9.79
CA GLY A 102 -8.13 8.19 -9.85
C GLY A 102 -7.07 7.91 -10.92
N GLY A 103 -6.92 8.81 -11.87
CA GLY A 103 -5.89 8.73 -12.91
C GLY A 103 -4.74 9.70 -12.63
N HIS A 104 -3.53 9.20 -12.35
CA HIS A 104 -2.34 10.04 -12.26
C HIS A 104 -1.89 10.40 -13.68
N CYS A 105 -1.81 11.70 -14.00
CA CYS A 105 -1.52 12.18 -15.34
C CYS A 105 -0.48 13.29 -15.33
N PRO A 106 0.50 13.25 -16.23
CA PRO A 106 1.21 14.45 -16.66
C PRO A 106 0.24 15.39 -17.38
N ILE A 107 0.43 16.69 -17.17
CA ILE A 107 -0.42 17.72 -17.73
C ILE A 107 0.22 18.29 -19.01
N TYR A 108 -0.59 18.45 -20.05
CA TYR A 108 -0.22 19.02 -21.33
C TYR A 108 -1.06 20.27 -21.64
N ALA A 109 -0.46 21.25 -22.33
CA ALA A 109 -1.18 22.32 -22.96
C ALA A 109 -1.89 21.84 -24.24
N GLN A 110 -2.76 22.67 -24.81
CA GLN A 110 -3.49 22.34 -26.04
C GLN A 110 -2.59 22.19 -27.27
N ASP A 111 -1.41 22.82 -27.26
CA ASP A 111 -0.39 22.68 -28.31
C ASP A 111 0.43 21.36 -28.20
N GLY A 112 0.11 20.53 -27.18
CA GLY A 112 0.79 19.26 -26.93
C GLY A 112 2.06 19.37 -26.10
N SER A 113 2.48 20.56 -25.67
CA SER A 113 3.64 20.73 -24.79
C SER A 113 3.32 20.27 -23.36
N ARG A 114 4.28 19.55 -22.73
CA ARG A 114 4.15 19.11 -21.32
C ARG A 114 4.37 20.30 -20.39
N LEU A 115 3.39 20.55 -19.51
CA LEU A 115 3.51 21.62 -18.54
C LEU A 115 4.58 21.30 -17.48
N ARG A 116 5.33 22.35 -17.11
CA ARG A 116 6.38 22.27 -16.09
C ARG A 116 6.14 23.32 -15.02
N SER A 117 6.48 22.97 -13.78
CA SER A 117 6.52 23.91 -12.65
C SER A 117 7.65 24.94 -12.85
N VAL A 118 7.64 25.99 -12.01
CA VAL A 118 8.71 27.01 -11.99
C VAL A 118 10.11 26.37 -11.79
N GLY A 119 10.19 25.23 -11.08
CA GLY A 119 11.44 24.47 -10.90
C GLY A 119 11.75 23.47 -12.03
N GLY A 120 11.05 23.53 -13.17
CA GLY A 120 11.31 22.68 -14.35
C GLY A 120 10.79 21.23 -14.23
N LYS A 121 10.24 20.82 -13.09
CA LYS A 121 9.60 19.51 -12.93
C LYS A 121 8.31 19.44 -13.75
N ALA A 122 8.04 18.28 -14.34
CA ALA A 122 6.77 18.04 -14.99
C ALA A 122 5.62 18.19 -13.99
N VAL A 123 4.55 18.88 -14.40
CA VAL A 123 3.33 18.97 -13.60
C VAL A 123 2.56 17.67 -13.75
N GLU A 124 2.25 17.06 -12.63
CA GLU A 124 1.42 15.85 -12.56
C GLU A 124 0.25 16.09 -11.60
N ARG A 125 -0.93 15.62 -11.97
CA ARG A 125 -2.13 15.70 -11.14
C ARG A 125 -2.85 14.35 -11.13
N THR A 126 -3.61 14.11 -10.09
CA THR A 126 -4.54 12.98 -10.01
C THR A 126 -5.92 13.48 -10.41
N MET A 127 -6.47 12.91 -11.48
CA MET A 127 -7.80 13.19 -11.99
C MET A 127 -8.79 12.24 -11.34
N LEU A 128 -9.83 12.74 -10.70
CA LEU A 128 -10.88 11.93 -10.08
C LEU A 128 -12.13 11.92 -10.96
N PHE A 129 -12.67 10.74 -11.19
CA PHE A 129 -13.89 10.56 -11.99
C PHE A 129 -14.72 9.37 -11.49
N PRO A 130 -16.06 9.36 -11.69
CA PRO A 130 -16.89 8.22 -11.35
C PRO A 130 -16.42 6.94 -12.03
N ALA A 131 -16.42 5.83 -11.31
CA ALA A 131 -15.98 4.54 -11.87
C ALA A 131 -16.77 4.13 -13.12
N ALA A 132 -18.04 4.52 -13.20
CA ALA A 132 -18.91 4.28 -14.37
C ALA A 132 -18.42 4.98 -15.66
N SER A 133 -17.56 6.00 -15.55
CA SER A 133 -16.96 6.69 -16.71
C SER A 133 -15.77 5.95 -17.33
N ALA A 134 -15.32 4.86 -16.71
CA ALA A 134 -14.18 4.09 -17.18
C ALA A 134 -14.58 2.66 -17.55
N ARG A 135 -13.80 2.07 -18.45
CA ARG A 135 -13.92 0.66 -18.80
C ARG A 135 -12.86 -0.14 -18.04
N ILE A 136 -13.28 -1.10 -17.23
CA ILE A 136 -12.39 -2.07 -16.58
C ILE A 136 -11.87 -3.05 -17.64
N VAL A 137 -10.56 -3.33 -17.58
CA VAL A 137 -9.88 -4.29 -18.45
C VAL A 137 -9.38 -5.44 -17.58
N ASP A 138 -9.92 -6.63 -17.80
CA ASP A 138 -9.61 -7.84 -17.04
C ASP A 138 -8.19 -8.33 -17.40
N VAL A 139 -7.23 -8.05 -16.51
CA VAL A 139 -5.81 -8.41 -16.68
C VAL A 139 -5.22 -9.05 -15.42
N TRP A 140 -6.02 -9.19 -14.34
CA TRP A 140 -5.49 -9.65 -13.06
C TRP A 140 -5.42 -11.17 -12.94
N HIS A 141 -4.63 -11.82 -13.82
CA HIS A 141 -4.40 -13.27 -13.85
C HIS A 141 -3.06 -13.59 -13.17
N VAL A 142 -3.04 -13.60 -11.85
CA VAL A 142 -1.82 -13.62 -11.04
C VAL A 142 -1.71 -14.86 -10.15
N SER A 143 -0.51 -15.11 -9.62
CA SER A 143 -0.26 -16.23 -8.70
C SER A 143 -0.74 -15.97 -7.28
N GLY A 144 -0.51 -14.77 -6.74
CA GLY A 144 -0.89 -14.35 -5.37
C GLY A 144 -1.68 -13.05 -5.37
N LEU A 145 -2.28 -12.71 -4.22
CA LEU A 145 -3.16 -11.55 -4.05
C LEU A 145 -4.29 -11.49 -5.09
N LYS A 146 -4.82 -12.63 -5.49
CA LYS A 146 -5.85 -12.75 -6.52
C LYS A 146 -7.11 -11.96 -6.21
N GLY A 147 -7.53 -11.98 -4.94
CA GLY A 147 -8.76 -11.32 -4.48
C GLY A 147 -8.70 -9.78 -4.51
N THR A 148 -7.53 -9.17 -4.78
CA THR A 148 -7.43 -7.72 -4.93
C THR A 148 -8.10 -7.21 -6.20
N GLY A 149 -8.28 -8.06 -7.23
CA GLY A 149 -8.82 -7.65 -8.52
C GLY A 149 -8.12 -6.40 -9.06
N SER A 150 -6.76 -6.39 -9.00
CA SER A 150 -5.95 -5.22 -9.38
C SER A 150 -5.88 -5.06 -10.89
N ASP A 151 -7.05 -5.05 -11.51
CA ASP A 151 -7.21 -4.90 -12.95
C ASP A 151 -6.72 -3.55 -13.46
N ALA A 152 -6.79 -3.35 -14.76
CA ALA A 152 -6.61 -2.06 -15.38
C ALA A 152 -7.97 -1.39 -15.62
N PHE A 153 -7.97 -0.07 -15.71
CA PHE A 153 -9.11 0.71 -16.23
C PHE A 153 -8.61 1.74 -17.25
N THR A 154 -9.48 2.09 -18.19
CA THR A 154 -9.15 3.02 -19.26
C THR A 154 -10.26 4.04 -19.49
N VAL A 155 -9.86 5.26 -19.83
CA VAL A 155 -10.75 6.30 -20.36
C VAL A 155 -10.15 6.90 -21.61
N SER A 156 -11.00 7.44 -22.48
CA SER A 156 -10.60 8.14 -23.71
C SER A 156 -11.33 9.45 -23.78
N ASP A 157 -10.59 10.55 -23.89
CA ASP A 157 -11.10 11.91 -24.01
C ASP A 157 -12.17 12.30 -22.98
N LEU A 158 -12.04 11.79 -21.75
CA LEU A 158 -12.96 12.09 -20.65
C LEU A 158 -12.72 13.50 -20.13
N PHE A 159 -13.77 14.34 -20.10
CA PHE A 159 -13.70 15.64 -19.44
C PHE A 159 -13.77 15.47 -17.92
N VAL A 160 -12.76 16.03 -17.22
CA VAL A 160 -12.69 16.10 -15.77
C VAL A 160 -12.61 17.56 -15.37
N PRO A 161 -13.60 18.10 -14.62
CA PRO A 161 -13.55 19.47 -14.12
C PRO A 161 -12.32 19.73 -13.25
N HIS A 162 -11.83 20.97 -13.25
CA HIS A 162 -10.60 21.33 -12.53
C HIS A 162 -10.64 20.97 -11.04
N GLU A 163 -11.76 21.16 -10.39
CA GLU A 163 -12.01 20.89 -8.97
C GLU A 163 -11.94 19.40 -8.59
N TYR A 164 -12.04 18.47 -9.59
CA TYR A 164 -11.83 17.02 -9.40
C TYR A 164 -10.40 16.59 -9.68
N SER A 165 -9.45 17.53 -9.68
CA SER A 165 -8.03 17.23 -9.82
C SER A 165 -7.25 17.73 -8.61
N ILE A 166 -6.27 16.94 -8.17
CA ILE A 166 -5.41 17.28 -7.03
C ILE A 166 -3.93 17.01 -7.32
N SER A 167 -3.05 17.79 -6.68
CA SER A 167 -1.64 17.47 -6.51
C SER A 167 -1.42 17.00 -5.06
N ARG A 168 -1.31 15.69 -4.86
CA ARG A 168 -1.23 15.09 -3.51
C ARG A 168 0.05 15.43 -2.75
N ASP A 169 1.09 15.80 -3.48
CA ASP A 169 2.41 16.07 -2.92
C ASP A 169 2.68 17.58 -2.81
N ASP A 170 1.69 18.42 -3.16
CA ASP A 170 1.78 19.86 -2.98
C ASP A 170 1.12 20.25 -1.65
N PRO A 171 1.91 20.64 -0.63
CA PRO A 171 1.36 21.08 0.66
C PRO A 171 0.44 22.31 0.56
N ALA A 172 0.56 23.12 -0.51
CA ALA A 172 -0.28 24.30 -0.73
C ALA A 172 -1.74 23.92 -1.10
N GLU A 173 -1.96 22.75 -1.69
CA GLU A 173 -3.31 22.24 -1.97
C GLU A 173 -3.94 21.54 -0.76
N ARG A 174 -3.18 21.28 0.31
CA ARG A 174 -3.70 20.60 1.50
C ARG A 174 -4.66 21.50 2.28
N ARG A 175 -5.89 21.01 2.46
CA ARG A 175 -6.99 21.74 3.13
C ARG A 175 -7.28 21.25 4.55
N GLN A 176 -6.82 20.04 4.90
CA GLN A 176 -7.02 19.46 6.23
C GLN A 176 -5.78 19.69 7.10
N PRO A 177 -5.93 20.25 8.32
CA PRO A 177 -4.81 20.61 9.18
C PRO A 177 -4.22 19.45 9.97
N GLY A 178 -4.87 18.28 9.99
CA GLY A 178 -4.49 17.13 10.82
C GLY A 178 -3.07 16.62 10.55
N PRO A 179 -2.34 16.17 11.58
CA PRO A 179 -0.97 15.67 11.43
C PRO A 179 -0.87 14.45 10.50
N LEU A 180 -1.94 13.70 10.32
CA LEU A 180 -2.01 12.57 9.37
C LEU A 180 -1.67 13.02 7.94
N TYR A 181 -2.13 14.19 7.53
CA TYR A 181 -1.95 14.69 6.16
C TYR A 181 -0.59 15.37 5.94
N CYS A 182 0.29 15.35 6.95
CA CYS A 182 1.71 15.65 6.78
C CYS A 182 2.49 14.45 6.23
N PHE A 183 1.93 13.23 6.32
CA PHE A 183 2.55 12.03 5.78
C PHE A 183 2.27 11.92 4.28
N PRO A 184 3.31 11.77 3.43
CA PRO A 184 3.12 11.42 2.05
C PRO A 184 2.35 10.10 1.94
N THR A 185 1.44 10.00 0.98
CA THR A 185 0.67 8.76 0.74
C THR A 185 1.60 7.56 0.54
N GLY A 186 2.75 7.77 -0.11
CA GLY A 186 3.78 6.73 -0.32
C GLY A 186 4.33 6.14 0.98
N SER A 187 4.53 6.95 2.02
CA SER A 187 5.01 6.48 3.33
C SER A 187 3.95 5.62 4.04
N LEU A 188 2.67 5.99 3.94
CA LEU A 188 1.57 5.20 4.52
C LEU A 188 1.31 3.92 3.72
N TYR A 189 1.45 3.93 2.40
CA TYR A 189 1.41 2.70 1.60
C TYR A 189 2.56 1.75 1.97
N ALA A 190 3.78 2.27 2.13
CA ALA A 190 4.92 1.44 2.51
C ALA A 190 4.66 0.70 3.83
N SER A 191 4.21 1.43 4.87
CA SER A 191 3.92 0.85 6.18
C SER A 191 2.70 -0.07 6.17
N GLY A 192 1.63 0.28 5.44
CA GLY A 192 0.44 -0.54 5.32
C GLY A 192 0.70 -1.86 4.58
N PHE A 193 1.41 -1.84 3.45
CA PHE A 193 1.76 -3.09 2.75
C PHE A 193 2.79 -3.94 3.50
N ALA A 194 3.67 -3.31 4.29
CA ALA A 194 4.52 -4.04 5.24
C ALA A 194 3.68 -4.80 6.28
N SER A 195 2.59 -4.21 6.75
CA SER A 195 1.67 -4.85 7.70
C SER A 195 0.87 -5.98 7.06
N VAL A 196 0.53 -5.89 5.77
CA VAL A 196 -0.02 -7.05 5.04
C VAL A 196 0.97 -8.21 5.06
N ALA A 197 2.26 -7.95 4.77
CA ALA A 197 3.30 -8.97 4.81
C ALA A 197 3.45 -9.60 6.21
N LEU A 198 3.48 -8.77 7.26
CA LEU A 198 3.57 -9.23 8.65
C LEU A 198 2.38 -10.12 9.04
N GLY A 199 1.15 -9.73 8.64
CA GLY A 199 -0.05 -10.52 8.90
C GLY A 199 -0.02 -11.88 8.21
N ILE A 200 0.41 -11.95 6.94
CA ILE A 200 0.60 -13.22 6.21
C ILE A 200 1.61 -14.12 6.96
N ALA A 201 2.78 -13.57 7.29
CA ALA A 201 3.84 -14.33 7.96
C ALA A 201 3.40 -14.81 9.34
N ARG A 202 2.68 -13.99 10.11
CA ARG A 202 2.12 -14.38 11.41
C ARG A 202 1.16 -15.55 11.27
N ARG A 203 0.21 -15.47 10.34
CA ARG A 203 -0.73 -16.57 10.07
C ARG A 203 -0.03 -17.87 9.70
N MET A 204 1.00 -17.78 8.86
CA MET A 204 1.77 -18.96 8.43
C MET A 204 2.56 -19.56 9.58
N LEU A 205 3.20 -18.74 10.42
CA LEU A 205 3.97 -19.22 11.58
C LEU A 205 3.05 -19.85 12.63
N ASP A 206 1.89 -19.26 12.91
CA ASP A 206 0.88 -19.85 13.80
C ASP A 206 0.40 -21.19 13.26
N GLY A 207 0.11 -21.26 11.95
CA GLY A 207 -0.28 -22.50 11.30
C GLY A 207 0.80 -23.60 11.36
N LEU A 208 2.09 -23.22 11.28
CA LEU A 208 3.19 -24.17 11.45
C LEU A 208 3.22 -24.72 12.89
N VAL A 209 3.04 -23.86 13.89
CA VAL A 209 2.99 -24.27 15.29
C VAL A 209 1.84 -25.23 15.55
N GLU A 210 0.66 -24.96 14.97
CA GLU A 210 -0.51 -25.86 15.06
C GLU A 210 -0.19 -27.20 14.36
N LEU A 211 0.28 -27.16 13.12
CA LEU A 211 0.63 -28.35 12.34
C LEU A 211 1.68 -29.21 13.04
N ALA A 212 2.69 -28.59 13.63
CA ALA A 212 3.80 -29.28 14.27
C ALA A 212 3.36 -30.12 15.48
N ARG A 213 2.26 -29.80 16.14
CA ARG A 213 1.70 -30.55 17.27
C ARG A 213 1.12 -31.90 16.87
N GLU A 214 0.62 -32.00 15.64
CA GLU A 214 -0.16 -33.15 15.18
C GLU A 214 0.57 -33.96 14.12
N LYS A 215 1.34 -33.31 13.25
CA LYS A 215 1.96 -33.94 12.09
C LYS A 215 3.16 -34.80 12.48
N THR A 216 3.07 -36.12 12.19
CA THR A 216 4.20 -37.03 12.18
C THR A 216 4.65 -37.26 10.74
N PRO A 217 5.85 -36.80 10.31
CA PRO A 217 6.33 -37.01 8.94
C PRO A 217 6.51 -38.50 8.63
N ARG A 218 6.32 -38.87 7.37
CA ARG A 218 6.50 -40.26 6.93
C ARG A 218 7.92 -40.74 7.24
N GLY A 219 8.01 -41.91 7.89
CA GLY A 219 9.30 -42.50 8.30
C GLY A 219 9.82 -42.04 9.68
N PHE A 220 9.12 -41.12 10.35
CA PHE A 220 9.48 -40.66 11.69
C PHE A 220 8.51 -41.26 12.71
N LYS A 221 8.98 -41.36 13.98
CA LYS A 221 8.18 -41.86 15.10
C LYS A 221 7.62 -40.74 16.00
N ARG A 222 8.08 -39.51 15.78
CA ARG A 222 7.71 -38.34 16.60
C ARG A 222 7.10 -37.26 15.71
N THR A 223 6.32 -36.40 16.31
CA THR A 223 5.72 -35.25 15.65
C THR A 223 6.78 -34.21 15.29
N LEU A 224 6.43 -33.27 14.40
CA LEU A 224 7.33 -32.17 14.02
C LEU A 224 7.76 -31.33 15.25
N ARG A 225 6.89 -31.15 16.25
CA ARG A 225 7.20 -30.38 17.48
C ARG A 225 8.38 -30.98 18.27
N ASP A 226 8.65 -32.27 18.12
CA ASP A 226 9.75 -32.96 18.83
C ASP A 226 11.09 -32.82 18.07
N SER A 227 11.08 -32.21 16.89
CA SER A 227 12.28 -31.97 16.09
C SER A 227 13.02 -30.73 16.59
N ALA A 228 14.27 -30.88 17.01
CA ALA A 228 15.14 -29.77 17.42
C ALA A 228 15.32 -28.73 16.30
N VAL A 229 15.30 -29.17 15.04
CA VAL A 229 15.38 -28.27 13.87
C VAL A 229 14.15 -27.38 13.80
N ILE A 230 12.96 -27.96 13.90
CA ILE A 230 11.69 -27.19 13.86
C ILE A 230 11.60 -26.24 15.07
N GLN A 231 11.99 -26.71 16.26
CA GLN A 231 12.01 -25.87 17.47
C GLN A 231 12.91 -24.64 17.27
N SER A 232 14.11 -24.83 16.74
CA SER A 232 15.06 -23.76 16.45
C SER A 232 14.50 -22.79 15.38
N GLN A 233 13.94 -23.32 14.31
CA GLN A 233 13.37 -22.53 13.22
C GLN A 233 12.18 -21.67 13.69
N VAL A 234 11.27 -22.24 14.49
CA VAL A 234 10.12 -21.50 15.04
C VAL A 234 10.59 -20.39 15.99
N GLY A 235 11.56 -20.68 16.88
CA GLY A 235 12.10 -19.69 17.80
C GLY A 235 12.79 -18.53 17.05
N TYR A 236 13.60 -18.84 16.02
CA TYR A 236 14.26 -17.82 15.20
C TYR A 236 13.25 -16.97 14.41
N ALA A 237 12.28 -17.61 13.78
CA ALA A 237 11.23 -16.92 13.00
C ALA A 237 10.37 -16.01 13.87
N GLU A 238 10.03 -16.44 15.11
CA GLU A 238 9.30 -15.58 16.05
C GLU A 238 10.13 -14.33 16.39
N GLY A 239 11.42 -14.48 16.71
CA GLY A 239 12.32 -13.34 16.98
C GLY A 239 12.44 -12.41 15.77
N GLN A 240 12.55 -12.97 14.57
CA GLN A 240 12.65 -12.22 13.31
C GLN A 240 11.38 -11.43 13.02
N LEU A 241 10.20 -12.04 13.17
CA LEU A 241 8.91 -11.39 12.93
C LEU A 241 8.64 -10.29 13.94
N GLN A 242 8.89 -10.57 15.23
CA GLN A 242 8.68 -9.59 16.31
C GLN A 242 9.61 -8.38 16.19
N SER A 243 10.91 -8.60 15.88
CA SER A 243 11.86 -7.49 15.71
C SER A 243 11.45 -6.57 14.54
N ALA A 244 11.06 -7.15 13.41
CA ALA A 244 10.59 -6.39 12.24
C ALA A 244 9.32 -5.58 12.56
N ARG A 245 8.36 -6.21 13.23
CA ARG A 245 7.13 -5.57 13.67
C ARG A 245 7.38 -4.41 14.64
N HIS A 246 8.19 -4.62 15.66
CA HIS A 246 8.52 -3.58 16.65
C HIS A 246 9.28 -2.41 16.00
N PHE A 247 10.18 -2.69 15.06
CA PHE A 247 10.88 -1.63 14.33
C PHE A 247 9.90 -0.76 13.51
N LEU A 248 8.92 -1.38 12.83
CA LEU A 248 7.91 -0.64 12.09
C LEU A 248 7.03 0.19 13.02
N LEU A 249 6.42 -0.43 14.04
CA LEU A 249 5.49 0.25 14.93
C LEU A 249 6.16 1.33 15.77
N GLY A 250 7.33 1.05 16.34
CA GLY A 250 8.08 2.03 17.14
C GLY A 250 8.53 3.24 16.30
N SER A 251 8.96 2.98 15.05
CA SER A 251 9.30 4.08 14.13
C SER A 251 8.09 4.97 13.84
N LEU A 252 6.93 4.37 13.52
CA LEU A 252 5.72 5.14 13.25
C LEU A 252 5.23 5.92 14.47
N GLU A 253 5.29 5.32 15.67
CA GLU A 253 4.85 5.98 16.90
C GLU A 253 5.72 7.20 17.26
N GLU A 254 7.04 7.05 17.19
CA GLU A 254 7.97 8.17 17.44
C GLU A 254 7.78 9.30 16.42
N ILE A 255 7.65 8.94 15.13
CA ILE A 255 7.47 9.90 14.04
C ILE A 255 6.11 10.59 14.18
N TRP A 256 5.04 9.87 14.50
CA TRP A 256 3.72 10.45 14.73
C TRP A 256 3.73 11.52 15.83
N ARG A 257 4.37 11.21 16.96
CA ARG A 257 4.53 12.18 18.06
C ARG A 257 5.34 13.39 17.64
N ALA A 258 6.39 13.21 16.84
CA ALA A 258 7.21 14.31 16.34
C ALA A 258 6.43 15.21 15.38
N VAL A 259 5.72 14.62 14.41
CA VAL A 259 4.88 15.34 13.43
C VAL A 259 3.74 16.08 14.12
N GLY A 260 3.13 15.50 15.16
CA GLY A 260 2.12 16.18 15.97
C GLY A 260 2.61 17.47 16.65
N ARG A 261 3.92 17.58 16.91
CA ARG A 261 4.54 18.79 17.47
C ARG A 261 5.05 19.77 16.42
N SER A 262 5.61 19.25 15.31
CA SER A 262 6.28 20.08 14.29
C SER A 262 5.38 20.50 13.14
N GLY A 263 4.28 19.77 12.89
CA GLY A 263 3.42 19.95 11.73
C GLY A 263 4.05 19.53 10.39
N ALA A 264 5.22 18.86 10.42
CA ALA A 264 5.95 18.46 9.23
C ALA A 264 6.66 17.12 9.41
N LEU A 265 6.81 16.38 8.31
CA LEU A 265 7.59 15.15 8.23
C LEU A 265 8.97 15.45 7.60
N THR A 266 10.04 15.13 8.31
CA THR A 266 11.42 15.38 7.83
C THR A 266 11.86 14.28 6.84
N LEU A 267 12.93 14.57 6.07
CA LEU A 267 13.53 13.57 5.18
C LEU A 267 14.03 12.35 5.96
N ASP A 268 14.71 12.54 7.08
CA ASP A 268 15.17 11.45 7.95
C ASP A 268 14.01 10.55 8.40
N GLN A 269 12.90 11.13 8.79
CA GLN A 269 11.70 10.38 9.17
C GLN A 269 11.10 9.58 8.00
N ARG A 270 11.09 10.15 6.78
CA ARG A 270 10.65 9.44 5.56
C ARG A 270 11.56 8.26 5.25
N VAL A 271 12.88 8.46 5.31
CA VAL A 271 13.88 7.40 5.13
C VAL A 271 13.69 6.29 6.18
N ARG A 272 13.45 6.64 7.44
CA ARG A 272 13.21 5.67 8.52
C ARG A 272 11.94 4.85 8.29
N ILE A 273 10.83 5.47 7.87
CA ILE A 273 9.60 4.76 7.50
C ILE A 273 9.89 3.80 6.33
N ARG A 274 10.62 4.26 5.33
CA ARG A 274 11.00 3.45 4.17
C ARG A 274 11.82 2.23 4.58
N LEU A 275 12.85 2.42 5.40
CA LEU A 275 13.69 1.34 5.91
C LEU A 275 12.86 0.32 6.69
N ALA A 276 12.10 0.77 7.69
CA ALA A 276 11.32 -0.10 8.55
C ALA A 276 10.29 -0.92 7.75
N SER A 277 9.62 -0.28 6.79
CA SER A 277 8.61 -0.93 5.94
C SER A 277 9.23 -1.97 5.00
N THR A 278 10.28 -1.61 4.28
CA THR A 278 10.95 -2.53 3.35
C THR A 278 11.56 -3.70 4.10
N TYR A 279 12.21 -3.43 5.24
CA TYR A 279 12.77 -4.46 6.11
C TYR A 279 11.69 -5.44 6.59
N ALA A 280 10.55 -4.92 7.08
CA ALA A 280 9.44 -5.76 7.55
C ALA A 280 8.88 -6.67 6.45
N ILE A 281 8.73 -6.17 5.21
CA ILE A 281 8.29 -6.99 4.06
C ILE A 281 9.24 -8.17 3.84
N HIS A 282 10.56 -7.91 3.82
CA HIS A 282 11.53 -8.97 3.54
C HIS A 282 11.70 -9.95 4.70
N GLN A 283 11.61 -9.50 5.96
CA GLN A 283 11.63 -10.40 7.11
C GLN A 283 10.38 -11.28 7.14
N ALA A 284 9.20 -10.72 6.86
CA ALA A 284 7.96 -11.47 6.74
C ALA A 284 8.04 -12.54 5.65
N LYS A 285 8.62 -12.19 4.47
CA LYS A 285 8.85 -13.16 3.39
C LYS A 285 9.74 -14.31 3.86
N ALA A 286 10.87 -14.03 4.53
CA ALA A 286 11.79 -15.06 5.00
C ALA A 286 11.11 -16.02 6.00
N VAL A 287 10.27 -15.50 6.91
CA VAL A 287 9.47 -16.31 7.82
C VAL A 287 8.46 -17.17 7.05
N ALA A 288 7.76 -16.60 6.06
CA ALA A 288 6.80 -17.33 5.24
C ALA A 288 7.46 -18.46 4.43
N ASP A 289 8.64 -18.23 3.85
CA ASP A 289 9.41 -19.24 3.12
C ASP A 289 9.81 -20.40 4.04
N MET A 290 10.31 -20.08 5.24
CA MET A 290 10.69 -21.09 6.23
C MET A 290 9.46 -21.91 6.64
N THR A 291 8.33 -21.27 6.95
CA THR A 291 7.10 -21.98 7.37
C THR A 291 6.54 -22.87 6.27
N HIS A 292 6.54 -22.40 5.02
CA HIS A 292 6.12 -23.20 3.87
C HIS A 292 7.01 -24.44 3.71
N HIS A 293 8.34 -24.27 3.80
CA HIS A 293 9.28 -25.38 3.70
C HIS A 293 9.13 -26.37 4.87
N ALA A 294 9.02 -25.89 6.11
CA ALA A 294 8.86 -26.72 7.30
C ALA A 294 7.52 -27.50 7.30
N GLY A 295 6.48 -26.94 6.72
CA GLY A 295 5.18 -27.62 6.53
C GLY A 295 5.26 -28.82 5.57
N GLY A 296 6.29 -28.90 4.71
CA GLY A 296 6.56 -30.01 3.78
C GLY A 296 5.39 -30.23 2.83
N ALA A 297 5.06 -31.48 2.51
CA ALA A 297 3.99 -31.81 1.55
C ALA A 297 2.61 -31.24 1.90
N THR A 298 2.34 -30.93 3.17
CA THR A 298 1.08 -30.26 3.55
C THR A 298 0.97 -28.86 2.95
N SER A 299 2.08 -28.20 2.69
CA SER A 299 2.12 -26.80 2.22
C SER A 299 1.76 -26.64 0.73
N ILE A 300 1.84 -27.70 -0.07
CA ILE A 300 1.63 -27.61 -1.53
C ILE A 300 0.17 -27.75 -1.97
N PHE A 301 -0.74 -28.11 -1.07
CA PHE A 301 -2.16 -28.24 -1.40
C PHE A 301 -2.81 -26.85 -1.49
N ILE A 302 -3.65 -26.66 -2.52
CA ILE A 302 -4.33 -25.37 -2.77
C ILE A 302 -5.23 -24.95 -1.59
N GLU A 303 -5.80 -25.91 -0.88
CA GLU A 303 -6.64 -25.69 0.31
C GLU A 303 -5.82 -25.28 1.54
N SER A 304 -4.51 -25.48 1.47
CA SER A 304 -3.60 -25.14 2.58
C SER A 304 -3.43 -23.63 2.70
N ALA A 305 -3.51 -23.13 3.93
CA ALA A 305 -3.17 -21.74 4.23
C ALA A 305 -1.70 -21.41 3.90
N PHE A 306 -0.81 -22.40 3.91
CA PHE A 306 0.60 -22.24 3.54
C PHE A 306 0.77 -21.93 2.06
N ASP A 307 0.10 -22.65 1.16
CA ASP A 307 0.16 -22.40 -0.29
C ASP A 307 -0.31 -20.98 -0.61
N ARG A 308 -1.49 -20.59 -0.10
CA ARG A 308 -2.03 -19.26 -0.32
C ARG A 308 -1.10 -18.19 0.25
N GLY A 309 -0.67 -18.32 1.50
CA GLY A 309 0.22 -17.36 2.15
C GLY A 309 1.56 -17.24 1.43
N PHE A 310 2.12 -18.34 0.95
CA PHE A 310 3.36 -18.35 0.16
C PHE A 310 3.19 -17.55 -1.14
N ARG A 311 2.13 -17.79 -1.91
CA ARG A 311 1.88 -17.05 -3.15
C ARG A 311 1.59 -15.57 -2.90
N ASP A 312 0.84 -15.25 -1.87
CA ASP A 312 0.47 -13.88 -1.52
C ASP A 312 1.71 -13.07 -1.06
N ILE A 313 2.58 -13.64 -0.20
CA ILE A 313 3.77 -12.93 0.26
C ILE A 313 4.76 -12.66 -0.87
N HIS A 314 4.89 -13.60 -1.82
CA HIS A 314 5.72 -13.39 -3.00
C HIS A 314 5.15 -12.29 -3.90
N ALA A 315 3.83 -12.17 -4.04
CA ALA A 315 3.20 -11.07 -4.75
C ALA A 315 3.43 -9.72 -4.04
N VAL A 316 3.37 -9.68 -2.69
CA VAL A 316 3.69 -8.47 -1.90
C VAL A 316 5.10 -7.96 -2.19
N THR A 317 6.10 -8.85 -2.29
CA THR A 317 7.50 -8.42 -2.52
C THR A 317 7.77 -7.87 -3.91
N GLN A 318 6.89 -8.13 -4.89
CA GLN A 318 7.04 -7.60 -6.26
C GLN A 318 6.45 -6.20 -6.43
N GLN A 319 5.70 -5.72 -5.45
CA GLN A 319 5.11 -4.39 -5.48
C GLN A 319 6.18 -3.32 -5.17
N LEU A 320 5.97 -2.09 -5.68
CA LEU A 320 6.89 -0.96 -5.54
C LEU A 320 7.48 -0.80 -4.12
N GLN A 321 6.64 -0.94 -3.07
CA GLN A 321 7.06 -0.72 -1.68
C GLN A 321 7.99 -1.82 -1.15
N GLY A 322 8.00 -3.00 -1.78
CA GLY A 322 8.87 -4.13 -1.44
C GLY A 322 10.18 -4.19 -2.21
N ARG A 323 10.47 -3.24 -3.10
CA ARG A 323 11.70 -3.26 -3.90
C ARG A 323 12.96 -3.16 -3.04
N GLN A 324 13.95 -4.01 -3.31
CA GLN A 324 15.24 -3.99 -2.59
C GLN A 324 16.04 -2.71 -2.83
N THR A 325 15.83 -2.01 -3.95
CA THR A 325 16.45 -0.71 -4.23
C THR A 325 16.16 0.36 -3.18
N HIS A 326 15.10 0.18 -2.36
CA HIS A 326 14.88 1.07 -1.23
C HIS A 326 15.98 0.98 -0.16
N PHE A 327 16.65 -0.18 -0.02
CA PHE A 327 17.81 -0.28 0.86
C PHE A 327 19.00 0.50 0.32
N GLU A 328 19.16 0.59 -1.02
CA GLU A 328 20.17 1.42 -1.66
C GLU A 328 19.93 2.91 -1.35
N THR A 329 18.66 3.37 -1.51
CA THR A 329 18.28 4.75 -1.17
C THR A 329 18.56 5.06 0.30
N VAL A 330 18.21 4.17 1.22
CA VAL A 330 18.54 4.33 2.65
C VAL A 330 20.04 4.34 2.89
N GLY A 331 20.79 3.43 2.25
CA GLY A 331 22.26 3.39 2.34
C GLY A 331 22.92 4.67 1.84
N GLN A 332 22.44 5.23 0.72
CA GLN A 332 22.90 6.51 0.17
C GLN A 332 22.67 7.63 1.19
N PHE A 333 21.50 7.69 1.81
CA PHE A 333 21.22 8.68 2.86
C PHE A 333 22.20 8.59 4.02
N LEU A 334 22.40 7.37 4.56
CA LEU A 334 23.29 7.14 5.70
C LEU A 334 24.77 7.46 5.38
N LEU A 335 25.15 7.35 4.11
CA LEU A 335 26.49 7.69 3.61
C LEU A 335 26.62 9.16 3.18
N GLY A 336 25.56 9.97 3.32
CA GLY A 336 25.57 11.41 3.03
C GLY A 336 25.49 11.76 1.55
N HIS A 337 24.98 10.88 0.70
CA HIS A 337 24.74 11.19 -0.73
C HIS A 337 23.44 11.99 -0.92
N GLU A 338 23.36 12.73 -2.02
CA GLU A 338 22.10 13.29 -2.50
C GLU A 338 21.15 12.17 -2.94
N LEU A 339 19.85 12.31 -2.61
CA LEU A 339 18.85 11.29 -2.85
C LEU A 339 17.85 11.69 -3.93
N ASP A 340 17.44 10.71 -4.72
CA ASP A 340 16.13 10.76 -5.36
C ASP A 340 15.04 10.45 -4.32
N THR A 341 14.26 11.47 -3.97
CA THR A 341 13.21 11.36 -2.95
C THR A 341 11.84 10.97 -3.50
N THR A 342 11.75 10.61 -4.77
CA THR A 342 10.48 10.34 -5.48
C THR A 342 9.64 9.25 -4.80
N PHE A 343 10.27 8.25 -4.20
CA PHE A 343 9.60 7.12 -3.56
C PHE A 343 9.87 7.00 -2.05
N LEU A 344 10.27 8.08 -1.39
CA LEU A 344 10.43 8.11 0.07
C LEU A 344 9.14 8.48 0.80
#